data_2f678f58604cacefc075b958919fae68
#
_entry.id   2f678f58604cacefc075b958919fae68
#
_cell.length_a   1.000
_cell.length_b   1.000
_cell.length_c   1.000
_cell.angle_alpha   90.00
_cell.angle_beta   90.00
_cell.angle_gamma   90.00
#
_symmetry.space_group_name_H-M   'P 1'
#
loop_
_entity.id
_entity.type
_entity.pdbx_description
1 polymer ?
#
loop_
_entity_poly.entity_id
_entity_poly.type
_entity_poly.pdbx_seq_one_letter_code
_entity_poly.pdbx_strand_id
1 'polypeptide(L)'
;MDLSFLLEELTRGFTSFTWGNAVMILVGVVLITLAVVKEYEPVLLLPIGFGCIMANIGMSADTGFMKVIYDAGIKTELFPLLIFVGVGAMIDFSPLLAQPKMVLLGAAGQFGIYGTLLLALLLGFPLNEAASIGVIGAIDGPTAIFVGSKLAPDLLAPIAVAAYSYMSLIPIIQPPIMKLMTTRKERLIRMEYTPRPVSRLTLVVFPIFVTVAVSLVAPDAAPLIASLMVGNLLRESLVVDRLSKAAQNEIINIATLFLGLAIGATMKAESFLNLQTLMILGLGLIAFILDTVAGLLFGKLMCVFSGGKINPLIGACGISAFPMAGRLAARMAQEEDFENFILMHAMGANTAGQLGSVIAGGLLLALVSAL
;
A
#
# COMPACT_ATOMS: atom_id res chain seq x y z
N MET A 1 -15.40 14.46 49.78
CA MET A 1 -15.09 13.68 48.59
C MET A 1 -15.16 12.24 49.04
N ASP A 2 -16.05 11.46 48.45
CA ASP A 2 -16.40 10.13 48.96
C ASP A 2 -15.27 9.15 48.62
N LEU A 3 -14.75 8.43 49.59
CA LEU A 3 -13.65 7.48 49.44
C LEU A 3 -14.02 6.35 48.47
N SER A 4 -15.30 6.00 48.40
CA SER A 4 -15.85 5.01 47.46
C SER A 4 -15.73 5.50 46.01
N PHE A 5 -16.00 6.77 45.74
CA PHE A 5 -15.83 7.37 44.40
C PHE A 5 -14.35 7.37 43.99
N LEU A 6 -13.44 7.71 44.91
CA LEU A 6 -12.00 7.67 44.59
C LEU A 6 -11.50 6.25 44.31
N LEU A 7 -11.97 5.25 45.09
CA LEU A 7 -11.64 3.84 44.84
C LEU A 7 -12.21 3.34 43.50
N GLU A 8 -13.44 3.70 43.19
CA GLU A 8 -14.08 3.36 41.89
C GLU A 8 -13.30 3.96 40.70
N GLU A 9 -12.91 5.22 40.79
CA GLU A 9 -12.12 5.87 39.73
C GLU A 9 -10.71 5.27 39.59
N LEU A 10 -10.04 4.94 40.73
CA LEU A 10 -8.71 4.28 40.74
C LEU A 10 -8.76 2.85 40.20
N THR A 11 -9.87 2.14 40.39
CA THR A 11 -10.02 0.74 39.95
C THR A 11 -10.69 0.62 38.58
N ARG A 12 -11.24 1.71 38.02
CA ARG A 12 -11.97 1.73 36.76
C ARG A 12 -11.22 1.07 35.60
N GLY A 13 -9.90 1.29 35.50
CA GLY A 13 -9.06 0.66 34.48
C GLY A 13 -9.00 -0.88 34.57
N PHE A 14 -9.06 -1.42 35.79
CA PHE A 14 -9.07 -2.86 36.04
C PHE A 14 -10.46 -3.47 35.86
N THR A 15 -11.50 -2.78 36.30
CA THR A 15 -12.88 -3.26 36.24
C THR A 15 -13.45 -3.26 34.81
N SER A 16 -13.00 -2.35 33.96
CA SER A 16 -13.38 -2.28 32.53
C SER A 16 -12.54 -3.19 31.63
N PHE A 17 -11.48 -3.82 32.15
CA PHE A 17 -10.59 -4.66 31.36
C PHE A 17 -11.22 -6.02 31.09
N THR A 18 -11.38 -6.36 29.81
CA THR A 18 -11.98 -7.61 29.35
C THR A 18 -10.93 -8.59 28.81
N TRP A 19 -11.32 -9.86 28.65
CA TRP A 19 -10.47 -10.84 27.97
C TRP A 19 -10.17 -10.42 26.52
N GLY A 20 -11.11 -9.79 25.84
CA GLY A 20 -10.90 -9.25 24.50
C GLY A 20 -9.79 -8.21 24.46
N ASN A 21 -9.71 -7.30 25.46
CA ASN A 21 -8.63 -6.33 25.57
C ASN A 21 -7.27 -7.03 25.73
N ALA A 22 -7.18 -8.10 26.54
CA ALA A 22 -5.96 -8.87 26.68
C ALA A 22 -5.50 -9.50 25.36
N VAL A 23 -6.44 -10.08 24.59
CA VAL A 23 -6.15 -10.64 23.26
C VAL A 23 -5.67 -9.56 22.31
N MET A 24 -6.29 -8.39 22.28
CA MET A 24 -5.86 -7.30 21.40
C MET A 24 -4.52 -6.68 21.79
N ILE A 25 -4.22 -6.61 23.09
CA ILE A 25 -2.88 -6.24 23.57
C ILE A 25 -1.84 -7.25 23.06
N LEU A 26 -2.15 -8.55 23.13
CA LEU A 26 -1.28 -9.58 22.56
C LEU A 26 -1.09 -9.40 21.06
N VAL A 27 -2.16 -9.08 20.30
CA VAL A 27 -2.07 -8.75 18.88
C VAL A 27 -1.13 -7.56 18.67
N GLY A 28 -1.27 -6.48 19.44
CA GLY A 28 -0.37 -5.33 19.39
C GLY A 28 1.09 -5.71 19.65
N VAL A 29 1.35 -6.55 20.67
CA VAL A 29 2.69 -7.07 20.97
C VAL A 29 3.24 -7.93 19.83
N VAL A 30 2.40 -8.75 19.18
CA VAL A 30 2.80 -9.55 18.00
C VAL A 30 3.21 -8.63 16.86
N LEU A 31 2.42 -7.58 16.54
CA LEU A 31 2.75 -6.62 15.50
C LEU A 31 4.08 -5.91 15.77
N ILE A 32 4.31 -5.47 17.03
CA ILE A 32 5.58 -4.86 17.43
C ILE A 32 6.73 -5.87 17.31
N THR A 33 6.52 -7.13 17.71
CA THR A 33 7.54 -8.18 17.60
C THR A 33 7.91 -8.45 16.13
N LEU A 34 6.92 -8.51 15.25
CA LEU A 34 7.16 -8.64 13.80
C LEU A 34 7.96 -7.43 13.26
N ALA A 35 7.62 -6.23 13.70
CA ALA A 35 8.34 -5.01 13.31
C ALA A 35 9.81 -5.03 13.79
N VAL A 36 10.05 -5.39 15.06
CA VAL A 36 11.38 -5.29 15.68
C VAL A 36 12.27 -6.49 15.35
N VAL A 37 11.73 -7.72 15.39
CA VAL A 37 12.53 -8.96 15.25
C VAL A 37 12.64 -9.40 13.79
N LYS A 38 11.58 -9.19 13.00
CA LYS A 38 11.54 -9.60 11.60
C LYS A 38 11.76 -8.44 10.62
N GLU A 39 11.83 -7.21 11.13
CA GLU A 39 11.97 -5.99 10.33
C GLU A 39 10.87 -5.82 9.26
N TYR A 40 9.66 -6.33 9.56
CA TYR A 40 8.50 -6.22 8.67
C TYR A 40 7.89 -4.83 8.79
N GLU A 41 8.10 -3.98 7.78
CA GLU A 41 7.62 -2.60 7.73
C GLU A 41 7.61 -1.89 9.12
N PRO A 42 8.78 -1.79 9.78
CA PRO A 42 8.85 -1.35 11.18
C PRO A 42 8.29 0.07 11.37
N VAL A 43 8.39 0.91 10.35
CA VAL A 43 7.91 2.31 10.39
C VAL A 43 6.39 2.40 10.58
N LEU A 44 5.65 1.37 10.15
CA LEU A 44 4.19 1.30 10.25
C LEU A 44 3.70 0.31 11.32
N LEU A 45 4.20 -0.93 11.31
CA LEU A 45 3.71 -1.95 12.21
C LEU A 45 3.97 -1.61 13.69
N LEU A 46 5.07 -0.92 13.99
CA LEU A 46 5.38 -0.53 15.36
C LEU A 46 4.38 0.49 15.92
N PRO A 47 4.09 1.63 15.25
CA PRO A 47 3.04 2.54 15.72
C PRO A 47 1.63 1.93 15.69
N ILE A 48 1.29 1.09 14.71
CA ILE A 48 -0.01 0.39 14.69
C ILE A 48 -0.14 -0.53 15.91
N GLY A 49 0.88 -1.35 16.19
CA GLY A 49 0.89 -2.26 17.34
C GLY A 49 0.78 -1.51 18.67
N PHE A 50 1.51 -0.39 18.81
CA PHE A 50 1.43 0.44 20.00
C PHE A 50 0.07 1.13 20.15
N GLY A 51 -0.49 1.68 19.06
CA GLY A 51 -1.84 2.24 19.02
C GLY A 51 -2.92 1.22 19.40
N CYS A 52 -2.77 -0.04 18.94
CA CYS A 52 -3.65 -1.15 19.33
C CYS A 52 -3.61 -1.42 20.83
N ILE A 53 -2.42 -1.44 21.45
CA ILE A 53 -2.29 -1.56 22.91
C ILE A 53 -3.00 -0.40 23.59
N MET A 54 -2.75 0.85 23.16
CA MET A 54 -3.37 2.05 23.73
C MET A 54 -4.90 2.00 23.64
N ALA A 55 -5.46 1.57 22.50
CA ALA A 55 -6.91 1.44 22.32
C ALA A 55 -7.56 0.52 23.36
N ASN A 56 -6.87 -0.55 23.73
CA ASN A 56 -7.39 -1.59 24.61
C ASN A 56 -7.04 -1.37 26.10
N ILE A 57 -6.39 -0.25 26.42
CA ILE A 57 -6.20 0.25 27.80
C ILE A 57 -6.94 1.56 28.06
N GLY A 58 -7.89 1.95 27.18
CA GLY A 58 -8.77 3.11 27.34
C GLY A 58 -8.43 4.36 26.51
N MET A 59 -7.41 4.30 25.63
CA MET A 59 -7.00 5.43 24.78
C MET A 59 -7.34 5.12 23.30
N SER A 60 -8.64 5.01 23.01
CA SER A 60 -9.12 4.70 21.66
C SER A 60 -9.28 5.94 20.76
N ALA A 61 -9.52 5.71 19.46
CA ALA A 61 -9.77 6.77 18.47
C ALA A 61 -11.05 7.61 18.72
N ASP A 62 -11.89 7.21 19.69
CA ASP A 62 -13.14 7.93 20.01
C ASP A 62 -12.95 8.99 21.09
N THR A 63 -11.83 8.99 21.82
CA THR A 63 -11.64 9.84 22.99
C THR A 63 -10.26 10.49 23.04
N GLY A 64 -10.18 11.65 23.67
CA GLY A 64 -8.93 12.34 24.01
C GLY A 64 -8.01 12.61 22.82
N PHE A 65 -6.72 12.47 23.06
CA PHE A 65 -5.66 12.78 22.07
C PHE A 65 -5.74 11.91 20.81
N MET A 66 -6.06 10.62 20.94
CA MET A 66 -6.16 9.71 19.78
C MET A 66 -7.33 10.10 18.86
N LYS A 67 -8.43 10.60 19.43
CA LYS A 67 -9.52 11.15 18.62
C LYS A 67 -9.08 12.36 17.79
N VAL A 68 -8.29 13.26 18.36
CA VAL A 68 -7.77 14.43 17.64
C VAL A 68 -6.90 13.98 16.47
N ILE A 69 -5.98 13.03 16.67
CA ILE A 69 -5.13 12.50 15.60
C ILE A 69 -5.98 11.84 14.51
N TYR A 70 -6.95 11.00 14.91
CA TYR A 70 -7.83 10.31 13.98
C TYR A 70 -8.68 11.28 13.16
N ASP A 71 -9.34 12.23 13.82
CA ASP A 71 -10.19 13.23 13.15
C ASP A 71 -9.36 14.14 12.22
N ALA A 72 -8.18 14.58 12.68
CA ALA A 72 -7.33 15.49 11.89
C ALA A 72 -6.59 14.78 10.74
N GLY A 73 -6.27 13.50 10.86
CA GLY A 73 -5.38 12.83 9.91
C GLY A 73 -6.04 11.79 9.04
N ILE A 74 -6.99 11.01 9.61
CA ILE A 74 -7.70 9.95 8.88
C ILE A 74 -8.95 10.50 8.21
N LYS A 75 -9.85 11.14 8.99
CA LYS A 75 -11.12 11.65 8.44
C LYS A 75 -10.91 12.76 7.41
N THR A 76 -9.86 13.56 7.55
CA THR A 76 -9.50 14.59 6.56
C THR A 76 -8.62 14.05 5.44
N GLU A 77 -8.21 12.77 5.50
CA GLU A 77 -7.29 12.12 4.55
C GLU A 77 -5.88 12.75 4.53
N LEU A 78 -5.57 13.63 5.47
CA LEU A 78 -4.30 14.37 5.49
C LEU A 78 -3.08 13.44 5.51
N PHE A 79 -3.08 12.41 6.37
CA PHE A 79 -1.91 11.54 6.51
C PHE A 79 -1.64 10.71 5.24
N PRO A 80 -2.62 10.01 4.63
CA PRO A 80 -2.42 9.34 3.35
C PRO A 80 -1.87 10.27 2.26
N LEU A 81 -2.41 11.49 2.14
CA LEU A 81 -1.97 12.45 1.12
C LEU A 81 -0.54 12.94 1.37
N LEU A 82 -0.15 13.20 2.63
CA LEU A 82 1.23 13.55 2.98
C LEU A 82 2.21 12.40 2.70
N ILE A 83 1.81 11.16 2.95
CA ILE A 83 2.61 9.99 2.60
C ILE A 83 2.81 9.93 1.08
N PHE A 84 1.76 10.19 0.29
CA PHE A 84 1.89 10.24 -1.17
C PHE A 84 2.82 11.34 -1.67
N VAL A 85 2.87 12.50 -1.02
CA VAL A 85 3.88 13.54 -1.33
C VAL A 85 5.29 12.98 -1.10
N GLY A 86 5.52 12.29 0.02
CA GLY A 86 6.81 11.66 0.31
C GLY A 86 7.18 10.57 -0.70
N VAL A 87 6.25 9.66 -0.98
CA VAL A 87 6.43 8.57 -1.97
C VAL A 87 6.74 9.15 -3.35
N GLY A 88 5.97 10.17 -3.80
CA GLY A 88 6.21 10.84 -5.07
C GLY A 88 7.59 11.45 -5.18
N ALA A 89 8.10 12.04 -4.09
CA ALA A 89 9.45 12.58 -4.03
C ALA A 89 10.55 11.48 -4.05
N MET A 90 10.22 10.25 -3.69
CA MET A 90 11.15 9.10 -3.75
C MET A 90 11.16 8.43 -5.13
N ILE A 91 10.07 8.48 -5.88
CA ILE A 91 9.93 7.75 -7.15
C ILE A 91 10.68 8.45 -8.28
N ASP A 92 11.45 7.65 -9.04
CA ASP A 92 12.03 8.02 -10.32
C ASP A 92 11.18 7.45 -11.47
N PHE A 93 10.53 8.33 -12.22
CA PHE A 93 9.73 7.94 -13.39
C PHE A 93 10.55 7.76 -14.67
N SER A 94 11.85 8.06 -14.67
CA SER A 94 12.72 7.92 -15.84
C SER A 94 12.69 6.51 -16.45
N PRO A 95 12.75 5.40 -15.69
CA PRO A 95 12.69 4.04 -16.25
C PRO A 95 11.36 3.76 -16.97
N LEU A 96 10.25 4.28 -16.44
CA LEU A 96 8.93 4.15 -17.04
C LEU A 96 8.83 4.96 -18.34
N LEU A 97 9.27 6.21 -18.30
CA LEU A 97 9.25 7.12 -19.46
C LEU A 97 10.19 6.68 -20.58
N ALA A 98 11.33 6.06 -20.22
CA ALA A 98 12.23 5.44 -21.20
C ALA A 98 11.63 4.19 -21.86
N GLN A 99 10.73 3.49 -21.17
CA GLN A 99 10.08 2.26 -21.64
C GLN A 99 8.58 2.26 -21.38
N PRO A 100 7.77 3.06 -22.09
CA PRO A 100 6.34 3.24 -21.80
C PRO A 100 5.50 1.96 -21.81
N LYS A 101 5.95 0.91 -22.52
CA LYS A 101 5.30 -0.41 -22.53
C LYS A 101 5.20 -1.05 -21.14
N MET A 102 6.00 -0.61 -20.17
CA MET A 102 5.94 -1.07 -18.77
C MET A 102 4.62 -0.65 -18.09
N VAL A 103 3.92 0.37 -18.61
CA VAL A 103 2.57 0.76 -18.14
C VAL A 103 1.60 -0.42 -18.20
N LEU A 104 1.73 -1.28 -19.20
CA LEU A 104 0.88 -2.46 -19.35
C LEU A 104 1.04 -3.47 -18.20
N LEU A 105 2.26 -3.59 -17.67
CA LEU A 105 2.51 -4.43 -16.49
C LEU A 105 1.93 -3.82 -15.22
N GLY A 106 2.02 -2.49 -15.08
CA GLY A 106 1.35 -1.78 -13.98
C GLY A 106 -0.17 -1.92 -14.02
N ALA A 107 -0.77 -1.88 -15.23
CA ALA A 107 -2.20 -2.13 -15.39
C ALA A 107 -2.59 -3.58 -15.07
N ALA A 108 -1.80 -4.56 -15.51
CA ALA A 108 -2.02 -5.98 -15.19
C ALA A 108 -1.90 -6.27 -13.70
N GLY A 109 -1.02 -5.56 -12.99
CA GLY A 109 -0.86 -5.62 -11.55
C GLY A 109 -2.04 -5.02 -10.76
N GLN A 110 -3.06 -4.46 -11.37
CA GLN A 110 -4.28 -4.02 -10.68
C GLN A 110 -5.41 -5.07 -10.73
N PHE A 111 -5.17 -6.23 -11.30
CA PHE A 111 -6.17 -7.30 -11.38
C PHE A 111 -6.60 -7.78 -9.99
N GLY A 112 -5.71 -7.76 -9.02
CA GLY A 112 -6.01 -8.11 -7.63
C GLY A 112 -7.11 -7.25 -7.02
N ILE A 113 -7.17 -5.95 -7.35
CA ILE A 113 -8.22 -5.03 -6.87
C ILE A 113 -9.59 -5.54 -7.31
N TYR A 114 -9.78 -5.69 -8.62
CA TYR A 114 -11.08 -6.05 -9.19
C TYR A 114 -11.45 -7.51 -8.94
N GLY A 115 -10.46 -8.41 -8.95
CA GLY A 115 -10.67 -9.82 -8.61
C GLY A 115 -11.14 -10.00 -7.17
N THR A 116 -10.53 -9.27 -6.23
CA THR A 116 -10.91 -9.34 -4.81
C THR A 116 -12.24 -8.64 -4.53
N LEU A 117 -12.54 -7.54 -5.21
CA LEU A 117 -13.85 -6.92 -5.16
C LEU A 117 -14.95 -7.94 -5.54
N LEU A 118 -14.77 -8.65 -6.66
CA LEU A 118 -15.75 -9.68 -7.08
C LEU A 118 -15.86 -10.82 -6.07
N LEU A 119 -14.74 -11.28 -5.50
CA LEU A 119 -14.76 -12.30 -4.45
C LEU A 119 -15.46 -11.81 -3.18
N ALA A 120 -15.24 -10.58 -2.76
CA ALA A 120 -15.90 -9.98 -1.60
C ALA A 120 -17.42 -9.88 -1.83
N LEU A 121 -17.86 -9.46 -3.03
CA LEU A 121 -19.28 -9.47 -3.41
C LEU A 121 -19.89 -10.88 -3.37
N LEU A 122 -19.17 -11.89 -3.86
CA LEU A 122 -19.61 -13.29 -3.80
C LEU A 122 -19.71 -13.83 -2.37
N LEU A 123 -18.93 -13.30 -1.44
CA LEU A 123 -19.01 -13.62 -0.01
C LEU A 123 -20.09 -12.82 0.72
N GLY A 124 -20.84 -11.96 0.03
CA GLY A 124 -21.98 -11.23 0.57
C GLY A 124 -21.67 -9.86 1.18
N PHE A 125 -20.47 -9.32 0.96
CA PHE A 125 -20.17 -7.94 1.37
C PHE A 125 -20.93 -6.93 0.50
N PRO A 126 -21.46 -5.84 1.07
CA PRO A 126 -22.01 -4.72 0.30
C PRO A 126 -20.97 -4.13 -0.66
N LEU A 127 -21.42 -3.48 -1.72
CA LEU A 127 -20.53 -2.98 -2.79
C LEU A 127 -19.46 -2.02 -2.28
N ASN A 128 -19.81 -1.10 -1.38
CA ASN A 128 -18.88 -0.15 -0.77
C ASN A 128 -17.79 -0.85 0.09
N GLU A 129 -18.18 -1.85 0.87
CA GLU A 129 -17.25 -2.66 1.65
C GLU A 129 -16.37 -3.53 0.74
N ALA A 130 -16.99 -4.20 -0.25
CA ALA A 130 -16.30 -5.04 -1.23
C ALA A 130 -15.28 -4.23 -2.05
N ALA A 131 -15.61 -2.99 -2.42
CA ALA A 131 -14.68 -2.07 -3.09
C ALA A 131 -13.50 -1.71 -2.18
N SER A 132 -13.76 -1.36 -0.92
CA SER A 132 -12.72 -1.06 0.06
C SER A 132 -11.79 -2.24 0.33
N ILE A 133 -12.35 -3.45 0.42
CA ILE A 133 -11.58 -4.70 0.56
C ILE A 133 -10.77 -4.97 -0.71
N GLY A 134 -11.37 -4.75 -1.89
CA GLY A 134 -10.72 -4.94 -3.18
C GLY A 134 -9.42 -4.12 -3.30
N VAL A 135 -9.44 -2.87 -2.83
CA VAL A 135 -8.25 -1.98 -2.92
C VAL A 135 -7.05 -2.49 -2.12
N ILE A 136 -7.22 -3.42 -1.17
CA ILE A 136 -6.08 -4.12 -0.52
C ILE A 136 -5.19 -4.78 -1.59
N GLY A 137 -5.78 -5.24 -2.70
CA GLY A 137 -5.05 -5.84 -3.82
C GLY A 137 -4.09 -4.90 -4.53
N ALA A 138 -4.25 -3.59 -4.41
CA ALA A 138 -3.26 -2.63 -4.90
C ALA A 138 -1.90 -2.77 -4.20
N ILE A 139 -1.88 -3.34 -3.00
CA ILE A 139 -0.71 -3.42 -2.09
C ILE A 139 -0.12 -2.01 -1.90
N ASP A 140 -1.03 -1.07 -1.72
CA ASP A 140 -0.77 0.35 -1.50
C ASP A 140 -1.55 0.79 -0.26
N GLY A 141 -0.87 0.82 0.88
CA GLY A 141 -1.48 1.15 2.16
C GLY A 141 -2.21 2.49 2.16
N PRO A 142 -1.57 3.59 1.73
CA PRO A 142 -2.21 4.90 1.67
C PRO A 142 -3.45 4.93 0.76
N THR A 143 -3.44 4.29 -0.42
CA THR A 143 -4.63 4.17 -1.28
C THR A 143 -5.74 3.38 -0.61
N ALA A 144 -5.40 2.26 0.05
CA ALA A 144 -6.39 1.44 0.76
C ALA A 144 -7.05 2.21 1.91
N ILE A 145 -6.30 3.02 2.64
CA ILE A 145 -6.83 3.89 3.70
C ILE A 145 -7.70 5.00 3.11
N PHE A 146 -7.25 5.64 2.05
CA PHE A 146 -7.99 6.72 1.40
C PHE A 146 -9.36 6.25 0.90
N VAL A 147 -9.40 5.14 0.19
CA VAL A 147 -10.66 4.56 -0.31
C VAL A 147 -11.50 4.00 0.84
N GLY A 148 -10.87 3.28 1.79
CA GLY A 148 -11.56 2.68 2.94
C GLY A 148 -12.18 3.71 3.86
N SER A 149 -11.53 4.86 4.10
CA SER A 149 -12.08 5.94 4.93
C SER A 149 -13.36 6.56 4.35
N LYS A 150 -13.51 6.53 3.03
CA LYS A 150 -14.69 7.06 2.31
C LYS A 150 -15.80 6.05 2.17
N LEU A 151 -15.48 4.80 1.77
CA LEU A 151 -16.48 3.81 1.40
C LEU A 151 -16.87 2.88 2.56
N ALA A 152 -15.94 2.57 3.47
CA ALA A 152 -16.16 1.63 4.57
C ALA A 152 -15.36 2.03 5.82
N PRO A 153 -15.67 3.17 6.46
CA PRO A 153 -14.92 3.67 7.62
C PRO A 153 -14.90 2.68 8.79
N ASP A 154 -15.95 1.88 8.97
CA ASP A 154 -16.04 0.87 10.03
C ASP A 154 -15.08 -0.31 9.80
N LEU A 155 -14.65 -0.56 8.57
CA LEU A 155 -13.69 -1.60 8.19
C LEU A 155 -12.27 -1.07 8.00
N LEU A 156 -12.03 0.21 8.30
CA LEU A 156 -10.75 0.84 8.03
C LEU A 156 -9.58 0.15 8.75
N ALA A 157 -9.78 -0.26 10.01
CA ALA A 157 -8.76 -0.94 10.80
C ALA A 157 -8.32 -2.28 10.18
N PRO A 158 -9.21 -3.25 9.91
CA PRO A 158 -8.81 -4.51 9.29
C PRO A 158 -8.27 -4.33 7.87
N ILE A 159 -8.78 -3.38 7.08
CA ILE A 159 -8.27 -3.06 5.74
C ILE A 159 -6.84 -2.54 5.81
N ALA A 160 -6.57 -1.58 6.71
CA ALA A 160 -5.24 -1.02 6.89
C ALA A 160 -4.23 -2.07 7.36
N VAL A 161 -4.60 -2.86 8.38
CA VAL A 161 -3.74 -3.95 8.88
C VAL A 161 -3.45 -4.96 7.78
N ALA A 162 -4.45 -5.37 6.98
CA ALA A 162 -4.25 -6.26 5.85
C ALA A 162 -3.29 -5.66 4.81
N ALA A 163 -3.56 -4.44 4.34
CA ALA A 163 -2.77 -3.78 3.30
C ALA A 163 -1.29 -3.66 3.67
N TYR A 164 -1.00 -3.17 4.88
CA TYR A 164 0.38 -2.99 5.34
C TYR A 164 1.08 -4.30 5.72
N SER A 165 0.35 -5.24 6.34
CA SER A 165 0.94 -6.54 6.68
C SER A 165 1.34 -7.31 5.42
N TYR A 166 0.52 -7.33 4.37
CA TYR A 166 0.85 -8.03 3.14
C TYR A 166 1.95 -7.33 2.35
N MET A 167 2.03 -6.00 2.40
CA MET A 167 3.17 -5.26 1.86
C MET A 167 4.48 -5.71 2.50
N SER A 168 4.51 -5.88 3.81
CA SER A 168 5.70 -6.37 4.54
C SER A 168 6.06 -7.81 4.20
N LEU A 169 5.06 -8.64 3.84
CA LEU A 169 5.24 -10.06 3.54
C LEU A 169 5.61 -10.34 2.08
N ILE A 170 5.75 -9.30 1.23
CA ILE A 170 6.16 -9.44 -0.17
C ILE A 170 7.40 -10.33 -0.33
N PRO A 171 8.51 -10.15 0.42
CA PRO A 171 9.70 -10.97 0.26
C PRO A 171 9.49 -12.45 0.59
N ILE A 172 8.41 -12.80 1.28
CA ILE A 172 8.07 -14.18 1.69
C ILE A 172 7.05 -14.78 0.74
N ILE A 173 5.99 -14.05 0.40
CA ILE A 173 4.85 -14.57 -0.36
C ILE A 173 5.13 -14.56 -1.87
N GLN A 174 5.75 -13.52 -2.38
CA GLN A 174 5.95 -13.35 -3.83
C GLN A 174 6.95 -14.34 -4.44
N PRO A 175 8.14 -14.66 -3.84
CA PRO A 175 9.12 -15.54 -4.47
C PRO A 175 8.62 -16.96 -4.76
N PRO A 176 7.88 -17.65 -3.86
CA PRO A 176 7.30 -18.95 -4.18
C PRO A 176 6.37 -18.91 -5.39
N ILE A 177 5.52 -17.87 -5.48
CA ILE A 177 4.58 -17.70 -6.60
C ILE A 177 5.36 -17.45 -7.90
N MET A 178 6.37 -16.57 -7.86
CA MET A 178 7.23 -16.28 -9.00
C MET A 178 7.96 -17.54 -9.50
N LYS A 179 8.51 -18.36 -8.58
CA LYS A 179 9.18 -19.63 -8.93
C LYS A 179 8.20 -20.65 -9.50
N LEU A 180 6.99 -20.75 -8.96
CA LEU A 180 5.94 -21.65 -9.44
C LEU A 180 5.45 -21.27 -10.84
N MET A 181 5.26 -19.98 -11.06
CA MET A 181 4.70 -19.44 -12.30
C MET A 181 5.71 -19.26 -13.42
N THR A 182 7.03 -19.28 -13.14
CA THR A 182 8.07 -19.10 -14.17
C THR A 182 9.01 -20.28 -14.22
N THR A 183 9.43 -20.66 -15.45
CA THR A 183 10.46 -21.66 -15.67
C THR A 183 11.85 -21.05 -15.47
N ARG A 184 12.85 -21.90 -15.19
CA ARG A 184 14.25 -21.46 -15.10
C ARG A 184 14.72 -20.78 -16.39
N LYS A 185 14.30 -21.29 -17.56
CA LYS A 185 14.63 -20.69 -18.86
C LYS A 185 14.10 -19.26 -18.99
N GLU A 186 12.89 -19.00 -18.50
CA GLU A 186 12.30 -17.67 -18.50
C GLU A 186 13.02 -16.72 -17.55
N ARG A 187 13.43 -17.21 -16.37
CA ARG A 187 14.17 -16.39 -15.38
C ARG A 187 15.58 -16.03 -15.83
N LEU A 188 16.18 -16.84 -16.71
CA LEU A 188 17.49 -16.59 -17.33
C LEU A 188 17.46 -15.59 -18.48
N ILE A 189 16.29 -15.13 -18.91
CA ILE A 189 16.19 -14.13 -19.99
C ILE A 189 16.85 -12.83 -19.54
N ARG A 190 17.95 -12.46 -20.19
CA ARG A 190 18.62 -11.18 -19.99
C ARG A 190 17.91 -10.09 -20.79
N MET A 191 17.68 -8.95 -20.16
CA MET A 191 17.06 -7.79 -20.81
C MET A 191 18.12 -6.71 -21.04
N GLU A 192 18.35 -6.36 -22.28
CA GLU A 192 19.23 -5.24 -22.62
C GLU A 192 18.58 -3.92 -22.19
N TYR A 193 19.29 -3.20 -21.35
CA TYR A 193 18.89 -1.85 -20.96
C TYR A 193 19.74 -0.84 -21.74
N THR A 194 19.17 -0.30 -22.80
CA THR A 194 19.73 0.84 -23.51
C THR A 194 19.05 2.10 -22.96
N PRO A 195 19.68 2.86 -22.07
CA PRO A 195 19.06 4.04 -21.46
C PRO A 195 18.78 5.06 -22.56
N ARG A 196 17.50 5.33 -22.81
CA ARG A 196 17.11 6.51 -23.58
C ARG A 196 17.08 7.69 -22.63
N PRO A 197 17.89 8.71 -22.84
CA PRO A 197 17.90 9.87 -21.97
C PRO A 197 16.52 10.55 -22.04
N VAL A 198 15.86 10.61 -20.88
CA VAL A 198 14.61 11.37 -20.72
C VAL A 198 14.99 12.83 -20.48
N SER A 199 14.42 13.75 -21.25
CA SER A 199 14.76 15.16 -21.08
C SER A 199 14.24 15.69 -19.73
N ARG A 200 14.96 16.63 -19.15
CA ARG A 200 14.54 17.31 -17.91
C ARG A 200 13.15 17.94 -18.05
N LEU A 201 12.88 18.54 -19.21
CA LEU A 201 11.55 19.11 -19.50
C LEU A 201 10.46 18.05 -19.40
N THR A 202 10.69 16.87 -19.97
CA THR A 202 9.73 15.75 -19.90
C THR A 202 9.49 15.35 -18.45
N LEU A 203 10.54 15.24 -17.62
CA LEU A 203 10.43 14.86 -16.20
C LEU A 203 9.64 15.90 -15.38
N VAL A 204 9.79 17.18 -15.66
CA VAL A 204 9.04 18.26 -14.99
C VAL A 204 7.59 18.38 -15.49
N VAL A 205 7.36 18.18 -16.79
CA VAL A 205 6.01 18.28 -17.38
C VAL A 205 5.17 17.04 -17.06
N PHE A 206 5.79 15.87 -16.93
CA PHE A 206 5.10 14.60 -16.69
C PHE A 206 4.17 14.63 -15.46
N PRO A 207 4.60 15.03 -14.26
CA PRO A 207 3.73 15.06 -13.08
C PRO A 207 2.56 16.05 -13.25
N ILE A 208 2.78 17.17 -13.93
CA ILE A 208 1.71 18.15 -14.21
C ILE A 208 0.69 17.52 -15.17
N PHE A 209 1.16 16.93 -16.27
CA PHE A 209 0.32 16.27 -17.25
C PHE A 209 -0.52 15.15 -16.64
N VAL A 210 0.11 14.27 -15.85
CA VAL A 210 -0.59 13.14 -15.22
C VAL A 210 -1.64 13.64 -14.23
N THR A 211 -1.32 14.66 -13.43
CA THR A 211 -2.28 15.26 -12.50
C THR A 211 -3.51 15.78 -13.25
N VAL A 212 -3.32 16.56 -14.29
CA VAL A 212 -4.44 17.13 -15.06
C VAL A 212 -5.24 16.03 -15.76
N ALA A 213 -4.56 15.12 -16.47
CA ALA A 213 -5.22 14.06 -17.23
C ALA A 213 -6.05 13.12 -16.36
N VAL A 214 -5.48 12.65 -15.23
CA VAL A 214 -6.19 11.74 -14.33
C VAL A 214 -7.32 12.45 -13.59
N SER A 215 -7.12 13.70 -13.14
CA SER A 215 -8.16 14.47 -12.43
C SER A 215 -9.37 14.80 -13.33
N LEU A 216 -9.16 14.92 -14.63
CA LEU A 216 -10.27 15.10 -15.60
C LEU A 216 -11.07 13.82 -15.81
N VAL A 217 -10.41 12.65 -15.76
CA VAL A 217 -11.07 11.35 -15.98
C VAL A 217 -11.69 10.82 -14.69
N ALA A 218 -11.02 10.98 -13.58
CA ALA A 218 -11.43 10.49 -12.26
C ALA A 218 -11.22 11.58 -11.18
N PRO A 219 -12.16 12.53 -11.03
CA PRO A 219 -12.03 13.66 -10.09
C PRO A 219 -11.78 13.21 -8.64
N ASP A 220 -12.39 12.10 -8.21
CA ASP A 220 -12.20 11.57 -6.86
C ASP A 220 -10.79 11.00 -6.61
N ALA A 221 -10.05 10.68 -7.66
CA ALA A 221 -8.63 10.32 -7.57
C ALA A 221 -7.71 11.55 -7.50
N ALA A 222 -8.22 12.75 -7.79
CA ALA A 222 -7.41 13.97 -7.89
C ALA A 222 -6.55 14.23 -6.64
N PRO A 223 -7.04 14.11 -5.39
CA PRO A 223 -6.20 14.34 -4.22
C PRO A 223 -5.01 13.38 -4.13
N LEU A 224 -5.23 12.09 -4.42
CA LEU A 224 -4.18 11.07 -4.40
C LEU A 224 -3.12 11.33 -5.46
N ILE A 225 -3.56 11.48 -6.72
CA ILE A 225 -2.63 11.66 -7.84
C ILE A 225 -1.88 12.98 -7.75
N ALA A 226 -2.56 14.06 -7.34
CA ALA A 226 -1.93 15.37 -7.17
C ALA A 226 -0.87 15.34 -6.07
N SER A 227 -1.13 14.67 -4.94
CA SER A 227 -0.16 14.51 -3.86
C SER A 227 1.07 13.73 -4.30
N LEU A 228 0.88 12.60 -5.02
CA LEU A 228 1.99 11.83 -5.58
C LEU A 228 2.80 12.66 -6.58
N MET A 229 2.12 13.36 -7.47
CA MET A 229 2.76 14.12 -8.54
C MET A 229 3.42 15.41 -8.05
N VAL A 230 2.89 16.07 -7.02
CA VAL A 230 3.58 17.22 -6.42
C VAL A 230 4.88 16.78 -5.76
N GLY A 231 4.89 15.64 -5.07
CA GLY A 231 6.13 15.07 -4.52
C GLY A 231 7.17 14.81 -5.62
N ASN A 232 6.74 14.21 -6.72
CA ASN A 232 7.61 13.97 -7.87
C ASN A 232 8.12 15.27 -8.51
N LEU A 233 7.25 16.27 -8.66
CA LEU A 233 7.63 17.58 -9.17
C LEU A 233 8.69 18.26 -8.29
N LEU A 234 8.59 18.15 -6.95
CA LEU A 234 9.60 18.67 -6.03
C LEU A 234 10.97 18.06 -6.32
N ARG A 235 11.02 16.74 -6.58
CA ARG A 235 12.23 16.02 -6.93
C ARG A 235 12.77 16.46 -8.29
N GLU A 236 11.97 16.39 -9.34
CA GLU A 236 12.43 16.59 -10.72
C GLU A 236 12.71 18.05 -11.06
N SER A 237 12.17 18.99 -10.28
CA SER A 237 12.45 20.43 -10.45
C SER A 237 13.91 20.78 -10.23
N LEU A 238 14.61 20.09 -9.32
CA LEU A 238 16.00 20.32 -8.89
C LEU A 238 16.27 21.72 -8.32
N VAL A 239 15.24 22.50 -8.02
CA VAL A 239 15.37 23.88 -7.49
C VAL A 239 14.94 24.01 -6.04
N VAL A 240 14.29 22.98 -5.50
CA VAL A 240 13.77 22.91 -4.12
C VAL A 240 14.27 21.65 -3.39
N ASP A 241 15.55 21.33 -3.51
CA ASP A 241 16.16 20.11 -2.97
C ASP A 241 15.87 19.91 -1.46
N ARG A 242 15.90 20.99 -0.67
CA ARG A 242 15.55 20.93 0.76
C ARG A 242 14.13 20.45 0.99
N LEU A 243 13.17 20.93 0.19
CA LEU A 243 11.76 20.55 0.32
C LEU A 243 11.54 19.12 -0.16
N SER A 244 12.20 18.72 -1.25
CA SER A 244 12.18 17.34 -1.74
C SER A 244 12.74 16.37 -0.69
N LYS A 245 13.87 16.69 -0.05
CA LYS A 245 14.43 15.87 1.04
C LYS A 245 13.52 15.82 2.26
N ALA A 246 12.91 16.95 2.65
CA ALA A 246 11.96 16.98 3.75
C ALA A 246 10.73 16.11 3.46
N ALA A 247 10.23 16.09 2.21
CA ALA A 247 9.14 15.22 1.82
C ALA A 247 9.52 13.72 1.94
N GLN A 248 10.72 13.36 1.51
CA GLN A 248 11.23 11.98 1.52
C GLN A 248 11.56 11.44 2.91
N ASN A 249 11.78 12.29 3.89
CA ASN A 249 12.22 11.90 5.23
C ASN A 249 11.24 12.38 6.30
N GLU A 250 11.21 13.69 6.61
CA GLU A 250 10.49 14.19 7.78
C GLU A 250 8.97 14.08 7.61
N ILE A 251 8.44 14.55 6.47
CA ILE A 251 6.99 14.59 6.23
C ILE A 251 6.42 13.19 6.18
N ILE A 252 7.02 12.29 5.39
CA ILE A 252 6.54 10.91 5.27
C ILE A 252 6.62 10.18 6.62
N ASN A 253 7.69 10.35 7.39
CA ASN A 253 7.89 9.67 8.66
C ASN A 253 6.91 10.18 9.73
N ILE A 254 6.68 11.50 9.82
CA ILE A 254 5.70 12.08 10.73
C ILE A 254 4.29 11.62 10.38
N ALA A 255 3.91 11.71 9.10
CA ALA A 255 2.59 11.28 8.64
C ALA A 255 2.38 9.78 8.90
N THR A 256 3.38 8.94 8.64
CA THR A 256 3.34 7.50 8.87
C THR A 256 3.23 7.14 10.35
N LEU A 257 3.97 7.82 11.23
CA LEU A 257 3.88 7.63 12.68
C LEU A 257 2.45 7.88 13.17
N PHE A 258 1.89 9.05 12.86
CA PHE A 258 0.56 9.41 13.33
C PHE A 258 -0.55 8.60 12.65
N LEU A 259 -0.38 8.25 11.38
CA LEU A 259 -1.27 7.32 10.68
C LEU A 259 -1.32 5.97 11.38
N GLY A 260 -0.15 5.39 11.67
CA GLY A 260 -0.06 4.10 12.34
C GLY A 260 -0.70 4.12 13.74
N LEU A 261 -0.41 5.15 14.54
CA LEU A 261 -1.05 5.32 15.86
C LEU A 261 -2.58 5.46 15.74
N ALA A 262 -3.07 6.26 14.78
CA ALA A 262 -4.50 6.46 14.57
C ALA A 262 -5.21 5.17 14.16
N ILE A 263 -4.62 4.40 13.24
CA ILE A 263 -5.15 3.09 12.83
C ILE A 263 -5.14 2.12 14.00
N GLY A 264 -4.03 2.00 14.71
CA GLY A 264 -3.94 1.15 15.90
C GLY A 264 -4.99 1.52 16.94
N ALA A 265 -5.26 2.81 17.15
CA ALA A 265 -6.27 3.30 18.08
C ALA A 265 -7.73 2.92 17.70
N THR A 266 -7.99 2.48 16.47
CA THR A 266 -9.29 1.93 16.07
C THR A 266 -9.42 0.43 16.31
N MET A 267 -8.32 -0.27 16.64
CA MET A 267 -8.28 -1.72 16.84
C MET A 267 -8.80 -2.14 18.23
N LYS A 268 -10.07 -1.86 18.49
CA LYS A 268 -10.74 -2.31 19.72
C LYS A 268 -11.13 -3.77 19.63
N ALA A 269 -11.16 -4.47 20.77
CA ALA A 269 -11.58 -5.88 20.83
C ALA A 269 -12.94 -6.13 20.21
N GLU A 270 -13.91 -5.27 20.49
CA GLU A 270 -15.31 -5.39 20.04
C GLU A 270 -15.44 -5.29 18.52
N SER A 271 -14.68 -4.40 17.89
CA SER A 271 -14.76 -4.13 16.45
C SER A 271 -13.78 -4.99 15.62
N PHE A 272 -12.70 -5.49 16.22
CA PHE A 272 -11.65 -6.20 15.49
C PHE A 272 -11.75 -7.73 15.60
N LEU A 273 -12.16 -8.26 16.77
CA LEU A 273 -12.25 -9.72 17.00
C LEU A 273 -13.58 -10.28 16.50
N ASN A 274 -13.80 -10.26 15.19
CA ASN A 274 -14.98 -10.79 14.54
C ASN A 274 -14.64 -11.57 13.26
N LEU A 275 -15.62 -12.35 12.75
CA LEU A 275 -15.45 -13.15 11.55
C LEU A 275 -15.17 -12.28 10.30
N GLN A 276 -15.78 -11.10 10.22
CA GLN A 276 -15.61 -10.17 9.10
C GLN A 276 -14.15 -9.72 8.97
N THR A 277 -13.46 -9.40 10.07
CA THR A 277 -12.03 -9.09 10.08
C THR A 277 -11.19 -10.25 9.53
N LEU A 278 -11.47 -11.49 9.96
CA LEU A 278 -10.75 -12.67 9.44
C LEU A 278 -10.98 -12.86 7.94
N MET A 279 -12.19 -12.63 7.46
CA MET A 279 -12.51 -12.68 6.03
C MET A 279 -11.75 -11.60 5.25
N ILE A 280 -11.68 -10.37 5.76
CA ILE A 280 -10.92 -9.27 5.15
C ILE A 280 -9.42 -9.61 5.08
N LEU A 281 -8.85 -10.13 6.15
CA LEU A 281 -7.46 -10.58 6.15
C LEU A 281 -7.25 -11.70 5.12
N GLY A 282 -8.13 -12.71 5.08
CA GLY A 282 -8.07 -13.78 4.08
C GLY A 282 -8.17 -13.26 2.64
N LEU A 283 -9.12 -12.35 2.37
CA LEU A 283 -9.30 -11.73 1.06
C LEU A 283 -8.09 -10.89 0.65
N GLY A 284 -7.46 -10.17 1.58
CA GLY A 284 -6.23 -9.42 1.33
C GLY A 284 -5.07 -10.31 0.88
N LEU A 285 -4.92 -11.50 1.49
CA LEU A 285 -3.92 -12.47 1.04
C LEU A 285 -4.22 -12.99 -0.37
N ILE A 286 -5.48 -13.31 -0.63
CA ILE A 286 -5.92 -13.75 -1.97
C ILE A 286 -5.70 -12.65 -3.00
N ALA A 287 -6.01 -11.41 -2.66
CA ALA A 287 -5.78 -10.24 -3.50
C ALA A 287 -4.32 -10.14 -3.94
N PHE A 288 -3.39 -10.27 -2.99
CA PHE A 288 -1.96 -10.24 -3.26
C PHE A 288 -1.49 -11.38 -4.19
N ILE A 289 -2.00 -12.60 -3.96
CA ILE A 289 -1.70 -13.75 -4.81
C ILE A 289 -2.23 -13.51 -6.22
N LEU A 290 -3.48 -13.06 -6.37
CA LEU A 290 -4.11 -12.79 -7.66
C LEU A 290 -3.34 -11.72 -8.45
N ASP A 291 -2.91 -10.66 -7.79
CA ASP A 291 -2.14 -9.58 -8.40
C ASP A 291 -0.79 -10.08 -8.92
N THR A 292 -0.06 -10.81 -8.09
CA THR A 292 1.23 -11.41 -8.48
C THR A 292 1.06 -12.39 -9.64
N VAL A 293 0.05 -13.25 -9.61
CA VAL A 293 -0.23 -14.24 -10.67
C VAL A 293 -0.62 -13.54 -11.97
N ALA A 294 -1.54 -12.58 -11.93
CA ALA A 294 -1.97 -11.83 -13.11
C ALA A 294 -0.81 -11.06 -13.74
N GLY A 295 0.00 -10.38 -12.93
CA GLY A 295 1.19 -9.69 -13.40
C GLY A 295 2.19 -10.62 -14.08
N LEU A 296 2.47 -11.79 -13.49
CA LEU A 296 3.36 -12.81 -14.08
C LEU A 296 2.80 -13.40 -15.37
N LEU A 297 1.50 -13.70 -15.43
CA LEU A 297 0.85 -14.18 -16.66
C LEU A 297 0.97 -13.16 -17.78
N PHE A 298 0.74 -11.88 -17.46
CA PHE A 298 0.91 -10.83 -18.44
C PHE A 298 2.38 -10.63 -18.83
N GLY A 299 3.30 -10.76 -17.89
CA GLY A 299 4.75 -10.78 -18.17
C GLY A 299 5.14 -11.91 -19.12
N LYS A 300 4.57 -13.12 -18.96
CA LYS A 300 4.73 -14.23 -19.92
C LYS A 300 4.15 -13.92 -21.29
N LEU A 301 2.98 -13.31 -21.32
CA LEU A 301 2.36 -12.88 -22.58
C LEU A 301 3.28 -11.90 -23.32
N MET A 302 3.81 -10.90 -22.62
CA MET A 302 4.79 -9.98 -23.18
C MET A 302 6.09 -10.67 -23.61
N CYS A 303 6.54 -11.68 -22.88
CA CYS A 303 7.69 -12.51 -23.25
C CYS A 303 7.46 -13.20 -24.60
N VAL A 304 6.31 -13.85 -24.78
CA VAL A 304 5.93 -14.53 -26.03
C VAL A 304 5.87 -13.52 -27.20
N PHE A 305 5.16 -12.40 -27.04
CA PHE A 305 5.03 -11.39 -28.09
C PHE A 305 6.36 -10.68 -28.42
N SER A 306 7.29 -10.62 -27.48
CA SER A 306 8.62 -10.06 -27.73
C SER A 306 9.61 -11.04 -28.37
N GLY A 307 9.20 -12.28 -28.59
CA GLY A 307 10.11 -13.34 -29.07
C GLY A 307 11.16 -13.74 -28.04
N GLY A 308 10.78 -13.78 -26.76
CA GLY A 308 11.66 -14.20 -25.66
C GLY A 308 12.62 -13.12 -25.15
N LYS A 309 12.36 -11.84 -25.43
CA LYS A 309 13.24 -10.72 -25.02
C LYS A 309 12.85 -10.07 -23.70
N ILE A 310 11.68 -10.38 -23.16
CA ILE A 310 11.18 -9.82 -21.90
C ILE A 310 11.17 -10.92 -20.85
N ASN A 311 11.86 -10.69 -19.73
CA ASN A 311 11.86 -11.60 -18.60
C ASN A 311 10.53 -11.53 -17.85
N PRO A 312 9.74 -12.63 -17.75
CA PRO A 312 8.43 -12.60 -17.09
C PRO A 312 8.45 -12.18 -15.63
N LEU A 313 9.59 -12.29 -14.94
CA LEU A 313 9.72 -11.87 -13.54
C LEU A 313 9.31 -10.40 -13.32
N ILE A 314 9.53 -9.53 -14.33
CA ILE A 314 9.15 -8.12 -14.20
C ILE A 314 7.63 -7.93 -14.13
N GLY A 315 6.84 -8.93 -14.55
CA GLY A 315 5.39 -8.91 -14.42
C GLY A 315 4.93 -8.85 -12.95
N ALA A 316 5.64 -9.52 -12.04
CA ALA A 316 5.35 -9.44 -10.60
C ALA A 316 5.61 -8.05 -9.99
N CYS A 317 6.26 -7.15 -10.73
CA CYS A 317 6.57 -5.79 -10.27
C CYS A 317 5.45 -4.78 -10.55
N GLY A 318 4.37 -5.19 -11.23
CA GLY A 318 3.23 -4.31 -11.55
C GLY A 318 2.38 -3.88 -10.35
N ILE A 319 2.74 -4.28 -9.15
CA ILE A 319 2.14 -3.86 -7.87
C ILE A 319 2.76 -2.53 -7.38
N SER A 320 2.07 -1.84 -6.48
CA SER A 320 2.52 -0.53 -6.00
C SER A 320 3.55 -0.57 -4.87
N ALA A 321 3.94 -1.74 -4.38
CA ALA A 321 4.98 -1.84 -3.34
C ALA A 321 6.36 -1.42 -3.86
N PHE A 322 6.52 -0.13 -4.05
CA PHE A 322 7.75 0.50 -4.54
C PHE A 322 8.74 0.75 -3.37
N PRO A 323 10.02 0.46 -3.51
CA PRO A 323 10.71 -0.23 -4.62
C PRO A 323 10.92 -1.74 -4.38
N MET A 324 10.17 -2.35 -3.47
CA MET A 324 10.42 -3.72 -2.99
C MET A 324 10.24 -4.78 -4.07
N ALA A 325 9.13 -4.75 -4.80
CA ALA A 325 8.85 -5.75 -5.85
C ALA A 325 9.90 -5.72 -6.96
N GLY A 326 10.34 -4.53 -7.38
CA GLY A 326 11.37 -4.37 -8.39
C GLY A 326 12.72 -4.95 -7.96
N ARG A 327 13.14 -4.68 -6.71
CA ARG A 327 14.38 -5.24 -6.14
C ARG A 327 14.32 -6.75 -5.99
N LEU A 328 13.15 -7.27 -5.58
CA LEU A 328 12.94 -8.71 -5.42
C LEU A 328 13.06 -9.45 -6.75
N ALA A 329 12.40 -8.98 -7.80
CA ALA A 329 12.50 -9.59 -9.14
C ALA A 329 13.92 -9.54 -9.67
N ALA A 330 14.63 -8.44 -9.51
CA ALA A 330 16.03 -8.32 -9.91
C ALA A 330 16.93 -9.30 -9.15
N ARG A 331 16.74 -9.44 -7.84
CA ARG A 331 17.47 -10.40 -7.01
C ARG A 331 17.22 -11.83 -7.48
N MET A 332 15.98 -12.20 -7.74
CA MET A 332 15.63 -13.56 -8.21
C MET A 332 16.23 -13.87 -9.58
N ALA A 333 16.34 -12.89 -10.49
CA ALA A 333 17.02 -13.05 -11.75
C ALA A 333 18.54 -13.27 -11.56
N GLN A 334 19.16 -12.53 -10.65
CA GLN A 334 20.58 -12.66 -10.31
C GLN A 334 20.90 -13.95 -9.54
N GLU A 335 19.95 -14.52 -8.78
CA GLU A 335 20.11 -15.85 -8.17
C GLU A 335 20.24 -16.95 -9.21
N GLU A 336 19.63 -16.81 -10.40
CA GLU A 336 19.76 -17.77 -11.50
C GLU A 336 20.97 -17.49 -12.41
N ASP A 337 21.30 -16.22 -12.61
CA ASP A 337 22.42 -15.74 -13.42
C ASP A 337 22.88 -14.37 -12.90
N PHE A 338 24.07 -14.33 -12.29
CA PHE A 338 24.63 -13.13 -11.64
C PHE A 338 24.73 -11.92 -12.57
N GLU A 339 24.88 -12.13 -13.88
CA GLU A 339 24.94 -11.05 -14.88
C GLU A 339 23.56 -10.62 -15.41
N ASN A 340 22.46 -11.15 -14.87
CA ASN A 340 21.12 -10.83 -15.33
C ASN A 340 20.57 -9.57 -14.64
N PHE A 341 20.88 -8.41 -15.17
CA PHE A 341 20.52 -7.10 -14.61
C PHE A 341 19.17 -6.60 -15.17
N ILE A 342 18.04 -7.06 -14.61
CA ILE A 342 16.70 -6.62 -15.00
C ILE A 342 16.16 -5.48 -14.13
N LEU A 343 16.93 -4.93 -13.18
CA LEU A 343 16.48 -3.98 -12.17
C LEU A 343 15.76 -2.77 -12.77
N MET A 344 16.33 -2.13 -13.80
CA MET A 344 15.73 -0.91 -14.37
C MET A 344 14.38 -1.19 -15.04
N HIS A 345 14.21 -2.36 -15.67
CA HIS A 345 12.93 -2.78 -16.24
C HIS A 345 11.91 -3.10 -15.14
N ALA A 346 12.34 -3.80 -14.11
CA ALA A 346 11.54 -4.13 -12.94
C ALA A 346 11.08 -2.86 -12.21
N MET A 347 11.98 -1.87 -12.05
CA MET A 347 11.64 -0.57 -11.47
C MET A 347 10.64 0.20 -12.33
N GLY A 348 10.79 0.17 -13.67
CA GLY A 348 9.81 0.79 -14.58
C GLY A 348 8.41 0.18 -14.44
N ALA A 349 8.31 -1.15 -14.35
CA ALA A 349 7.04 -1.84 -14.09
C ALA A 349 6.47 -1.51 -12.69
N ASN A 350 7.33 -1.45 -11.68
CA ASN A 350 6.92 -1.13 -10.31
C ASN A 350 6.43 0.33 -10.16
N THR A 351 7.10 1.26 -10.84
CA THR A 351 6.66 2.66 -10.93
C THR A 351 5.32 2.78 -11.65
N ALA A 352 5.11 1.99 -12.71
CA ALA A 352 3.83 1.90 -13.39
C ALA A 352 2.73 1.32 -12.48
N GLY A 353 3.07 0.33 -11.66
CA GLY A 353 2.18 -0.25 -10.63
C GLY A 353 1.74 0.78 -9.61
N GLN A 354 2.66 1.60 -9.11
CA GLN A 354 2.36 2.68 -8.16
C GLN A 354 1.36 3.70 -8.75
N LEU A 355 1.58 4.10 -9.99
CA LEU A 355 0.66 5.00 -10.69
C LEU A 355 -0.68 4.30 -10.96
N GLY A 356 -0.64 3.04 -11.37
CA GLY A 356 -1.80 2.22 -11.66
C GLY A 356 -2.73 2.04 -10.45
N SER A 357 -2.17 1.79 -9.26
CA SER A 357 -2.95 1.60 -8.03
C SER A 357 -3.71 2.86 -7.61
N VAL A 358 -3.07 4.02 -7.70
CA VAL A 358 -3.70 5.31 -7.40
C VAL A 358 -4.85 5.59 -8.37
N ILE A 359 -4.64 5.34 -9.67
CA ILE A 359 -5.68 5.52 -10.69
C ILE A 359 -6.82 4.52 -10.48
N ALA A 360 -6.50 3.24 -10.28
CA ALA A 360 -7.50 2.19 -10.12
C ALA A 360 -8.32 2.37 -8.83
N GLY A 361 -7.68 2.70 -7.72
CA GLY A 361 -8.36 2.99 -6.44
C GLY A 361 -9.25 4.22 -6.54
N GLY A 362 -8.77 5.29 -7.17
CA GLY A 362 -9.56 6.50 -7.37
C GLY A 362 -10.73 6.32 -8.34
N LEU A 363 -10.53 5.56 -9.43
CA LEU A 363 -11.62 5.21 -10.36
C LEU A 363 -12.68 4.33 -9.68
N LEU A 364 -12.25 3.37 -8.87
CA LEU A 364 -13.16 2.53 -8.09
C LEU A 364 -13.98 3.36 -7.11
N LEU A 365 -13.33 4.30 -6.41
CA LEU A 365 -14.02 5.23 -5.54
C LEU A 365 -15.07 6.03 -6.29
N ALA A 366 -14.72 6.65 -7.42
CA ALA A 366 -15.64 7.43 -8.23
C ALA A 366 -16.86 6.62 -8.70
N LEU A 367 -16.62 5.39 -9.18
CA LEU A 367 -17.69 4.52 -9.68
C LEU A 367 -18.64 4.07 -8.56
N VAL A 368 -18.10 3.70 -7.40
CA VAL A 368 -18.92 3.21 -6.27
C VAL A 368 -19.66 4.35 -5.58
N SER A 369 -19.05 5.55 -5.49
CA SER A 369 -19.73 6.72 -4.93
C SER A 369 -20.88 7.26 -5.80
N ALA A 370 -20.87 6.91 -7.09
CA ALA A 370 -21.91 7.32 -8.03
C ALA A 370 -23.14 6.36 -8.06
N LEU A 371 -23.02 5.16 -7.45
CA LEU A 371 -24.08 4.15 -7.36
C LEU A 371 -24.83 4.24 -6.04
#